data_b9347b15f9ced61f5776769c437f2faa
#
_entry.id   b9347b15f9ced61f5776769c437f2faa
#
_cell.length_a   1.000
_cell.length_b   1.000
_cell.length_c   1.000
_cell.angle_alpha   90.00
_cell.angle_beta   90.00
_cell.angle_gamma   90.00
#
_symmetry.space_group_name_H-M   'P 1'
#
loop_
_entity.id
_entity.type
_entity.pdbx_description
1 polymer ?
#
loop_
_entity_poly.entity_id
_entity_poly.type
_entity_poly.pdbx_seq_one_letter_code
_entity_poly.pdbx_strand_id
1 'polypeptide(L)'
;IRRYATRSKPELRYDPQRKHDQLALMSRVQYFGFELDREVEPVREFTGELAQQARHVLAEAAARGDARQVSLKRNQAAINAVLDSYRRSCGATPRLGLEELTALYESQLAEVNSVDEFRNARLTVNPDDFVPAEQREQLSLLPDMVLIRDREAWIDYDVEQRPDGSSFGIARLRLP
;
A
#
# COMPACT_ATOMS: atom_id res chain seq x y z
N ILE A 1 -17.73 24.53 29.68
CA ILE A 1 -17.80 23.32 28.79
C ILE A 1 -16.43 22.62 28.75
N ARG A 2 -15.30 23.31 28.52
CA ARG A 2 -13.93 22.68 28.46
C ARG A 2 -13.52 21.93 29.74
N ARG A 3 -14.07 22.26 30.90
CA ARG A 3 -13.74 21.65 32.21
C ARG A 3 -14.22 20.20 32.37
N TYR A 4 -15.15 19.75 31.53
CA TYR A 4 -15.74 18.39 31.54
C TYR A 4 -15.53 17.65 30.22
N ALA A 5 -14.72 18.20 29.33
CA ALA A 5 -14.40 17.51 28.10
C ALA A 5 -13.31 16.45 28.33
N THR A 6 -13.49 15.31 27.74
CA THR A 6 -12.48 14.24 27.71
C THR A 6 -11.68 14.32 26.42
N ARG A 7 -10.39 14.04 26.50
CA ARG A 7 -9.51 13.97 25.33
C ARG A 7 -9.24 12.51 25.00
N SER A 8 -9.37 12.12 23.73
CA SER A 8 -8.96 10.80 23.30
C SER A 8 -7.43 10.65 23.36
N LYS A 9 -6.94 9.41 23.41
CA LYS A 9 -5.52 9.12 23.23
C LYS A 9 -5.07 9.70 21.86
N PRO A 10 -3.92 10.40 21.78
CA PRO A 10 -3.40 10.87 20.51
C PRO A 10 -3.14 9.70 19.57
N GLU A 11 -3.54 9.83 18.32
CA GLU A 11 -3.33 8.87 17.26
C GLU A 11 -2.47 9.49 16.16
N LEU A 12 -1.41 8.81 15.78
CA LEU A 12 -0.54 9.29 14.70
C LEU A 12 -1.19 8.99 13.36
N ARG A 13 -1.30 10.00 12.50
CA ARG A 13 -1.91 9.88 11.16
C ARG A 13 -1.12 10.64 10.11
N TYR A 14 -1.18 10.12 8.89
CA TYR A 14 -0.71 10.81 7.69
C TYR A 14 -1.90 11.44 6.97
N ASP A 15 -1.79 12.75 6.65
CA ASP A 15 -2.81 13.50 5.92
C ASP A 15 -2.26 13.95 4.55
N PRO A 16 -2.65 13.29 3.45
CA PRO A 16 -2.14 13.60 2.12
C PRO A 16 -2.61 14.97 1.59
N GLN A 17 -3.68 15.54 2.15
CA GLN A 17 -4.23 16.83 1.72
C GLN A 17 -3.43 18.00 2.26
N ARG A 18 -2.66 17.81 3.33
CA ARG A 18 -1.81 18.87 3.88
C ARG A 18 -0.60 19.10 2.99
N LYS A 19 -0.31 20.36 2.76
CA LYS A 19 0.86 20.76 1.98
C LYS A 19 2.16 20.55 2.76
N HIS A 20 2.12 20.85 4.04
CA HIS A 20 3.19 20.67 5.02
C HIS A 20 2.61 19.93 6.23
N ASP A 21 3.48 19.40 7.07
CA ASP A 21 3.11 18.75 8.34
C ASP A 21 2.08 17.60 8.11
N GLN A 22 2.36 16.75 7.13
CA GLN A 22 1.47 15.66 6.74
C GLN A 22 1.37 14.55 7.81
N LEU A 23 2.44 14.35 8.60
CA LEU A 23 2.41 13.46 9.75
C LEU A 23 2.05 14.25 11.00
N ALA A 24 1.01 13.85 11.71
CA ALA A 24 0.52 14.56 12.88
C ALA A 24 -0.10 13.62 13.92
N LEU A 25 0.05 13.98 15.19
CA LEU A 25 -0.72 13.43 16.29
C LEU A 25 -2.08 14.11 16.32
N MET A 26 -3.13 13.33 16.24
CA MET A 26 -4.51 13.80 16.26
C MET A 26 -5.19 13.30 17.52
N SER A 27 -5.79 14.21 18.29
CA SER A 27 -6.66 13.88 19.41
C SER A 27 -8.02 14.55 19.27
N ARG A 28 -9.06 13.85 19.70
CA ARG A 28 -10.44 14.37 19.70
C ARG A 28 -10.78 14.87 21.07
N VAL A 29 -11.35 16.05 21.14
CA VAL A 29 -11.94 16.61 22.35
C VAL A 29 -13.42 16.30 22.33
N GLN A 30 -13.91 15.53 23.30
CA GLN A 30 -15.29 15.05 23.34
C GLN A 30 -15.99 15.53 24.63
N TYR A 31 -17.29 15.78 24.51
CA TYR A 31 -18.16 16.10 25.64
C TYR A 31 -19.43 15.27 25.48
N PHE A 32 -19.72 14.39 26.46
CA PHE A 32 -20.82 13.44 26.43
C PHE A 32 -20.95 12.68 25.10
N GLY A 33 -19.81 12.24 24.53
CA GLY A 33 -19.77 11.49 23.27
C GLY A 33 -19.82 12.35 22.00
N PHE A 34 -20.08 13.64 22.12
CA PHE A 34 -20.02 14.57 20.97
C PHE A 34 -18.62 15.10 20.77
N GLU A 35 -18.13 15.05 19.54
CA GLU A 35 -16.85 15.67 19.17
C GLU A 35 -17.01 17.20 19.14
N LEU A 36 -16.25 17.89 20.00
CA LEU A 36 -16.27 19.35 20.10
C LEU A 36 -15.15 19.98 19.26
N ASP A 37 -13.99 19.32 19.22
CA ASP A 37 -12.80 19.85 18.58
C ASP A 37 -11.82 18.73 18.25
N ARG A 38 -10.90 19.03 17.31
CA ARG A 38 -9.75 18.16 16.95
C ARG A 38 -8.48 18.95 17.16
N GLU A 39 -7.66 18.44 18.03
CA GLU A 39 -6.31 18.95 18.19
C GLU A 39 -5.36 18.18 17.26
N VAL A 40 -4.52 18.93 16.53
CA VAL A 40 -3.58 18.39 15.56
C VAL A 40 -2.21 18.96 15.85
N GLU A 41 -1.29 18.10 16.25
CA GLU A 41 0.09 18.45 16.53
C GLU A 41 1.00 17.86 15.44
N PRO A 42 1.65 18.69 14.61
CA PRO A 42 2.55 18.20 13.57
C PRO A 42 3.76 17.47 14.16
N VAL A 43 4.11 16.34 13.55
CA VAL A 43 5.27 15.52 13.90
C VAL A 43 6.27 15.60 12.75
N ARG A 44 7.42 16.23 12.98
CA ARG A 44 8.49 16.35 11.97
C ARG A 44 9.63 15.40 12.24
N GLU A 45 9.97 15.23 13.51
CA GLU A 45 11.00 14.30 13.98
C GLU A 45 10.38 13.31 14.95
N PHE A 46 10.87 12.10 14.97
CA PHE A 46 10.32 11.03 15.79
C PHE A 46 11.44 10.09 16.28
N THR A 47 11.37 9.73 17.56
CA THR A 47 12.35 8.87 18.24
C THR A 47 11.64 7.87 19.15
N GLY A 48 12.34 6.84 19.57
CA GLY A 48 11.81 5.83 20.49
C GLY A 48 10.56 5.12 19.97
N GLU A 49 9.56 5.00 20.82
CA GLU A 49 8.29 4.31 20.47
C GLU A 49 7.50 5.03 19.36
N LEU A 50 7.59 6.38 19.32
CA LEU A 50 6.93 7.17 18.27
C LEU A 50 7.55 6.89 16.91
N ALA A 51 8.86 6.59 16.83
CA ALA A 51 9.53 6.29 15.58
C ALA A 51 8.96 5.04 14.89
N GLN A 52 8.69 3.99 15.64
CA GLN A 52 8.10 2.77 15.08
C GLN A 52 6.71 3.04 14.50
N GLN A 53 5.87 3.75 15.25
CA GLN A 53 4.52 4.12 14.78
C GLN A 53 4.59 5.05 13.56
N ALA A 54 5.51 6.02 13.56
CA ALA A 54 5.69 6.95 12.45
C ALA A 54 6.13 6.24 11.17
N ARG A 55 7.11 5.34 11.27
CA ARG A 55 7.57 4.53 10.13
C ARG A 55 6.46 3.67 9.54
N HIS A 56 5.67 3.03 10.40
CA HIS A 56 4.51 2.24 9.96
C HIS A 56 3.47 3.10 9.21
N VAL A 57 3.07 4.24 9.78
CA VAL A 57 2.10 5.16 9.16
C VAL A 57 2.62 5.73 7.84
N LEU A 58 3.91 6.06 7.77
CA LEU A 58 4.55 6.55 6.55
C LEU A 58 4.68 5.46 5.49
N ALA A 59 5.01 4.22 5.89
CA ALA A 59 5.05 3.07 5.00
C ALA A 59 3.67 2.74 4.43
N GLU A 60 2.62 2.77 5.26
CA GLU A 60 1.24 2.56 4.82
C GLU A 60 0.79 3.66 3.85
N ALA A 61 1.09 4.93 4.14
CA ALA A 61 0.80 6.03 3.23
C ALA A 61 1.53 5.88 1.88
N ALA A 62 2.78 5.41 1.90
CA ALA A 62 3.54 5.10 0.69
C ALA A 62 2.93 3.92 -0.09
N ALA A 63 2.54 2.85 0.59
CA ALA A 63 1.94 1.67 -0.01
C ALA A 63 0.57 1.95 -0.65
N ARG A 64 -0.21 2.87 -0.06
CA ARG A 64 -1.47 3.36 -0.65
C ARG A 64 -1.27 4.33 -1.82
N GLY A 65 -0.07 4.87 -2.01
CA GLY A 65 0.21 5.90 -3.00
C GLY A 65 -0.19 7.32 -2.56
N ASP A 66 -0.54 7.51 -1.29
CA ASP A 66 -0.94 8.80 -0.72
C ASP A 66 0.27 9.68 -0.42
N ALA A 67 1.44 9.06 -0.21
CA ALA A 67 2.66 9.78 0.10
C ALA A 67 3.25 10.50 -1.12
N ARG A 68 3.70 11.74 -0.91
CA ARG A 68 4.40 12.52 -1.94
C ARG A 68 5.87 12.16 -1.97
N GLN A 69 6.21 11.08 -2.66
CA GLN A 69 7.57 10.60 -2.78
C GLN A 69 7.90 10.22 -4.24
N VAL A 70 9.10 10.59 -4.69
CA VAL A 70 9.52 10.42 -6.10
C VAL A 70 9.69 8.95 -6.47
N SER A 71 10.17 8.11 -5.55
CA SER A 71 10.42 6.70 -5.81
C SER A 71 9.16 5.88 -6.08
N LEU A 72 8.00 6.27 -5.54
CA LEU A 72 6.75 5.51 -5.67
C LEU A 72 6.29 5.35 -7.13
N LYS A 73 6.43 6.40 -7.93
CA LYS A 73 6.09 6.32 -9.37
C LYS A 73 6.93 5.29 -10.12
N ARG A 74 8.20 5.12 -9.72
CA ARG A 74 9.13 4.17 -10.34
C ARG A 74 8.81 2.73 -9.98
N ASN A 75 8.22 2.51 -8.79
CA ASN A 75 7.86 1.18 -8.32
C ASN A 75 6.59 0.63 -8.98
N GLN A 76 5.78 1.49 -9.63
CA GLN A 76 4.49 1.06 -10.19
C GLN A 76 4.62 -0.08 -11.20
N ALA A 77 5.62 -0.01 -12.07
CA ALA A 77 5.88 -1.08 -13.05
C ALA A 77 6.26 -2.41 -12.37
N ALA A 78 7.12 -2.34 -11.34
CA ALA A 78 7.53 -3.50 -10.55
C ALA A 78 6.36 -4.13 -9.79
N ILE A 79 5.55 -3.30 -9.13
CA ILE A 79 4.34 -3.74 -8.43
C ILE A 79 3.37 -4.43 -9.40
N ASN A 80 3.13 -3.81 -10.56
CA ASN A 80 2.25 -4.39 -11.58
C ASN A 80 2.78 -5.72 -12.10
N ALA A 81 4.09 -5.87 -12.30
CA ALA A 81 4.69 -7.13 -12.74
C ALA A 81 4.49 -8.28 -11.73
N VAL A 82 4.61 -7.99 -10.43
CA VAL A 82 4.34 -8.99 -9.37
C VAL A 82 2.86 -9.34 -9.33
N LEU A 83 1.96 -8.35 -9.40
CA LEU A 83 0.51 -8.58 -9.42
C LEU A 83 0.05 -9.36 -10.65
N ASP A 84 0.62 -9.09 -11.83
CA ASP A 84 0.32 -9.83 -13.05
C ASP A 84 0.78 -11.30 -12.91
N SER A 85 1.97 -11.53 -12.37
CA SER A 85 2.46 -12.90 -12.09
C SER A 85 1.53 -13.65 -11.13
N TYR A 86 1.04 -12.99 -10.08
CA TYR A 86 0.09 -13.57 -9.13
C TYR A 86 -1.21 -13.99 -9.82
N ARG A 87 -1.75 -13.12 -10.68
CA ARG A 87 -3.00 -13.42 -11.42
C ARG A 87 -2.81 -14.55 -12.42
N ARG A 88 -1.75 -14.50 -13.24
CA ARG A 88 -1.45 -15.52 -14.26
C ARG A 88 -1.09 -16.87 -13.67
N SER A 89 -0.47 -16.91 -12.49
CA SER A 89 -0.17 -18.14 -11.77
C SER A 89 -1.37 -18.73 -11.02
N CYS A 90 -2.55 -18.15 -11.16
CA CYS A 90 -3.75 -18.55 -10.40
C CYS A 90 -3.55 -18.48 -8.88
N GLY A 91 -2.76 -17.52 -8.41
CA GLY A 91 -2.46 -17.33 -6.99
C GLY A 91 -1.32 -18.21 -6.46
N ALA A 92 -0.59 -18.93 -7.33
CA ALA A 92 0.54 -19.77 -6.91
C ALA A 92 1.80 -18.98 -6.56
N THR A 93 1.97 -17.75 -7.10
CA THR A 93 3.06 -16.84 -6.70
C THR A 93 2.62 -15.95 -5.53
N PRO A 94 3.58 -15.34 -4.79
CA PRO A 94 3.26 -14.44 -3.69
C PRO A 94 2.38 -13.27 -4.14
N ARG A 95 1.40 -12.93 -3.32
CA ARG A 95 0.61 -11.71 -3.49
C ARG A 95 1.40 -10.51 -2.97
N LEU A 96 1.38 -9.41 -3.72
CA LEU A 96 1.88 -8.11 -3.26
C LEU A 96 0.67 -7.19 -3.04
N GLY A 97 0.05 -7.34 -1.88
CA GLY A 97 -1.06 -6.49 -1.44
C GLY A 97 -0.58 -5.30 -0.61
N LEU A 98 -1.54 -4.59 0.00
CA LEU A 98 -1.24 -3.42 0.82
C LEU A 98 -0.38 -3.78 2.04
N GLU A 99 -0.68 -4.89 2.71
CA GLU A 99 0.04 -5.32 3.92
C GLU A 99 1.50 -5.68 3.61
N GLU A 100 1.73 -6.48 2.56
CA GLU A 100 3.07 -6.90 2.14
C GLU A 100 3.91 -5.69 1.67
N LEU A 101 3.29 -4.77 0.93
CA LEU A 101 3.96 -3.57 0.47
C LEU A 101 4.26 -2.61 1.63
N THR A 102 3.35 -2.50 2.62
CA THR A 102 3.59 -1.73 3.84
C THR A 102 4.76 -2.31 4.63
N ALA A 103 4.79 -3.63 4.85
CA ALA A 103 5.88 -4.29 5.57
C ALA A 103 7.23 -4.12 4.84
N LEU A 104 7.24 -4.22 3.51
CA LEU A 104 8.43 -3.97 2.70
C LEU A 104 8.95 -2.53 2.89
N TYR A 105 8.08 -1.54 2.76
CA TYR A 105 8.49 -0.14 2.92
C TYR A 105 8.88 0.18 4.37
N GLU A 106 8.18 -0.37 5.36
CA GLU A 106 8.53 -0.19 6.78
C GLU A 106 9.95 -0.69 7.07
N SER A 107 10.33 -1.84 6.52
CA SER A 107 11.70 -2.37 6.64
C SER A 107 12.75 -1.45 6.03
N GLN A 108 12.43 -0.79 4.92
CA GLN A 108 13.33 0.16 4.24
C GLN A 108 13.41 1.52 4.97
N LEU A 109 12.43 1.81 5.83
CA LEU A 109 12.39 3.03 6.65
C LEU A 109 13.00 2.84 8.05
N ALA A 110 13.67 1.71 8.34
CA ALA A 110 14.16 1.37 9.67
C ALA A 110 15.04 2.46 10.33
N GLU A 111 15.83 3.17 9.52
CA GLU A 111 16.73 4.23 9.99
C GLU A 111 16.15 5.65 9.84
N VAL A 112 14.94 5.79 9.31
CA VAL A 112 14.29 7.09 9.12
C VAL A 112 13.74 7.60 10.44
N ASN A 113 14.09 8.84 10.79
CA ASN A 113 13.72 9.49 12.07
C ASN A 113 13.03 10.85 11.88
N SER A 114 12.80 11.25 10.62
CA SER A 114 12.10 12.49 10.30
C SER A 114 11.28 12.39 9.01
N VAL A 115 10.31 13.30 8.85
CA VAL A 115 9.51 13.40 7.63
C VAL A 115 10.35 13.83 6.43
N ASP A 116 11.39 14.62 6.65
CA ASP A 116 12.29 15.07 5.58
C ASP A 116 13.20 13.93 5.11
N GLU A 117 13.69 13.08 6.02
CA GLU A 117 14.40 11.85 5.66
C GLU A 117 13.47 10.90 4.89
N PHE A 118 12.22 10.73 5.32
CA PHE A 118 11.23 9.93 4.59
C PHE A 118 11.03 10.42 3.15
N ARG A 119 10.91 11.73 2.92
CA ARG A 119 10.75 12.29 1.56
C ARG A 119 11.92 11.97 0.65
N ASN A 120 13.12 11.88 1.21
CA ASN A 120 14.36 11.58 0.51
C ASN A 120 14.73 10.09 0.51
N ALA A 121 14.03 9.27 1.30
CA ALA A 121 14.26 7.84 1.37
C ALA A 121 14.03 7.18 0.01
N ARG A 122 14.86 6.21 -0.33
CA ARG A 122 14.73 5.45 -1.57
C ARG A 122 13.94 4.18 -1.30
N LEU A 123 12.62 4.24 -1.50
CA LEU A 123 11.77 3.06 -1.46
C LEU A 123 11.83 2.32 -2.79
N THR A 124 12.11 1.03 -2.77
CA THR A 124 12.26 0.21 -3.97
C THR A 124 11.44 -1.07 -3.86
N VAL A 125 10.87 -1.49 -4.98
CA VAL A 125 10.25 -2.81 -5.15
C VAL A 125 11.02 -3.53 -6.23
N ASN A 126 11.68 -4.62 -5.87
CA ASN A 126 12.34 -5.49 -6.82
C ASN A 126 11.44 -6.71 -7.09
N PRO A 127 10.92 -6.91 -8.31
CA PRO A 127 10.06 -8.05 -8.62
C PRO A 127 10.72 -9.42 -8.36
N ASP A 128 12.04 -9.51 -8.47
CA ASP A 128 12.79 -10.76 -8.27
C ASP A 128 12.76 -11.25 -6.81
N ASP A 129 12.49 -10.36 -5.86
CA ASP A 129 12.33 -10.71 -4.44
C ASP A 129 11.01 -11.46 -4.19
N PHE A 130 10.06 -11.35 -5.09
CA PHE A 130 8.72 -11.99 -5.01
C PHE A 130 8.56 -13.15 -5.98
N VAL A 131 8.96 -12.96 -7.23
CA VAL A 131 8.80 -13.95 -8.30
C VAL A 131 10.07 -13.97 -9.14
N PRO A 132 10.78 -15.09 -9.19
CA PRO A 132 11.99 -15.22 -10.00
C PRO A 132 11.77 -14.81 -11.47
N ALA A 133 12.75 -14.19 -12.09
CA ALA A 133 12.66 -13.67 -13.47
C ALA A 133 12.23 -14.75 -14.46
N GLU A 134 12.80 -15.95 -14.37
CA GLU A 134 12.46 -17.10 -15.23
C GLU A 134 10.97 -17.48 -15.11
N GLN A 135 10.43 -17.50 -13.89
CA GLN A 135 9.02 -17.80 -13.67
C GLN A 135 8.11 -16.69 -14.23
N ARG A 136 8.52 -15.42 -14.11
CA ARG A 136 7.76 -14.30 -14.69
C ARG A 136 7.75 -14.37 -16.22
N GLU A 137 8.88 -14.75 -16.84
CA GLU A 137 8.96 -14.97 -18.29
C GLU A 137 8.03 -16.09 -18.74
N GLN A 138 8.00 -17.24 -18.02
CA GLN A 138 7.08 -18.34 -18.33
C GLN A 138 5.61 -17.90 -18.21
N LEU A 139 5.25 -17.14 -17.18
CA LEU A 139 3.89 -16.63 -17.02
C LEU A 139 3.52 -15.59 -18.08
N SER A 140 4.48 -14.83 -18.59
CA SER A 140 4.27 -13.86 -19.67
C SER A 140 3.96 -14.51 -21.03
N LEU A 141 4.26 -15.79 -21.21
CA LEU A 141 3.89 -16.56 -22.40
C LEU A 141 2.40 -16.90 -22.47
N LEU A 142 1.66 -16.78 -21.35
CA LEU A 142 0.21 -16.91 -21.37
C LEU A 142 -0.40 -15.79 -22.23
N PRO A 143 -1.34 -16.11 -23.13
CA PRO A 143 -1.88 -15.14 -24.07
C PRO A 143 -2.72 -14.07 -23.37
N ASP A 144 -2.58 -12.82 -23.79
CA ASP A 144 -3.47 -11.72 -23.39
C ASP A 144 -4.75 -11.67 -24.23
N MET A 145 -4.75 -12.36 -25.38
CA MET A 145 -5.81 -12.33 -26.36
C MET A 145 -5.92 -13.66 -27.07
N VAL A 146 -7.14 -14.05 -27.42
CA VAL A 146 -7.45 -15.20 -28.28
C VAL A 146 -8.41 -14.80 -29.38
N LEU A 147 -8.34 -15.50 -30.52
CA LEU A 147 -9.31 -15.33 -31.62
C LEU A 147 -10.44 -16.33 -31.46
N ILE A 148 -11.67 -15.84 -31.37
CA ILE A 148 -12.87 -16.64 -31.32
C ILE A 148 -13.76 -16.27 -32.52
N ARG A 149 -13.88 -17.20 -33.49
CA ARG A 149 -14.67 -16.97 -34.73
C ARG A 149 -14.28 -15.64 -35.43
N ASP A 150 -12.99 -15.43 -35.63
CA ASP A 150 -12.37 -14.25 -36.25
C ASP A 150 -12.56 -12.93 -35.48
N ARG A 151 -12.96 -12.99 -34.21
CA ARG A 151 -13.05 -11.85 -33.31
C ARG A 151 -12.01 -11.94 -32.22
N GLU A 152 -11.35 -10.83 -31.93
CA GLU A 152 -10.41 -10.70 -30.82
C GLU A 152 -11.16 -10.70 -29.50
N ALA A 153 -10.77 -11.58 -28.59
CA ALA A 153 -11.26 -11.62 -27.22
C ALA A 153 -10.07 -11.47 -26.25
N TRP A 154 -10.11 -10.43 -25.44
CA TRP A 154 -9.09 -10.19 -24.41
C TRP A 154 -9.29 -11.11 -23.22
N ILE A 155 -8.19 -11.54 -22.63
CA ILE A 155 -8.19 -12.42 -21.46
C ILE A 155 -7.80 -11.61 -20.23
N ASP A 156 -8.70 -11.55 -19.25
CA ASP A 156 -8.42 -11.05 -17.92
C ASP A 156 -8.13 -12.22 -16.98
N TYR A 157 -6.91 -12.28 -16.47
CA TYR A 157 -6.54 -13.21 -15.42
C TYR A 157 -6.86 -12.62 -14.06
N ASP A 158 -7.50 -13.43 -13.19
CA ASP A 158 -7.86 -13.00 -11.84
C ASP A 158 -7.79 -14.19 -10.86
N VAL A 159 -7.80 -13.90 -9.57
CA VAL A 159 -7.80 -14.90 -8.50
C VAL A 159 -8.98 -14.62 -7.58
N GLU A 160 -9.87 -15.57 -7.46
CA GLU A 160 -11.00 -15.49 -6.53
C GLU A 160 -10.78 -16.42 -5.32
N GLN A 161 -11.27 -15.98 -4.16
CA GLN A 161 -11.28 -16.78 -2.95
C GLN A 161 -12.63 -17.48 -2.78
N ARG A 162 -12.60 -18.76 -2.44
CA ARG A 162 -13.77 -19.51 -2.04
C ARG A 162 -14.12 -19.28 -0.58
N PRO A 163 -15.36 -19.57 -0.16
CA PRO A 163 -15.77 -19.47 1.25
C PRO A 163 -14.93 -20.32 2.23
N ASP A 164 -14.29 -21.39 1.71
CA ASP A 164 -13.39 -22.27 2.47
C ASP A 164 -11.96 -21.72 2.62
N GLY A 165 -11.70 -20.49 2.08
CA GLY A 165 -10.38 -19.85 2.10
C GLY A 165 -9.44 -20.31 0.99
N SER A 166 -9.81 -21.27 0.15
CA SER A 166 -8.99 -21.67 -1.01
C SER A 166 -9.08 -20.62 -2.12
N SER A 167 -7.98 -20.44 -2.86
CA SER A 167 -7.92 -19.55 -4.03
C SER A 167 -8.01 -20.37 -5.31
N PHE A 168 -8.64 -19.82 -6.34
CA PHE A 168 -8.63 -20.39 -7.68
C PHE A 168 -8.48 -19.31 -8.75
N GLY A 169 -7.76 -19.64 -9.82
CA GLY A 169 -7.56 -18.73 -10.95
C GLY A 169 -8.75 -18.72 -11.89
N ILE A 170 -9.04 -17.56 -12.42
CA ILE A 170 -10.06 -17.33 -13.43
C ILE A 170 -9.44 -16.64 -14.63
N ALA A 171 -9.74 -17.14 -15.82
CA ALA A 171 -9.49 -16.43 -17.07
C ALA A 171 -10.84 -15.99 -17.65
N ARG A 172 -11.12 -14.69 -17.62
CA ARG A 172 -12.35 -14.12 -18.19
C ARG A 172 -12.10 -13.61 -19.58
N LEU A 173 -12.96 -13.99 -20.52
CA LEU A 173 -12.93 -13.46 -21.88
C LEU A 173 -13.79 -12.21 -21.95
N ARG A 174 -13.18 -11.10 -22.38
CA ARG A 174 -13.90 -9.89 -22.77
C ARG A 174 -14.14 -9.91 -24.26
N LEU A 175 -15.38 -10.11 -24.64
CA LEU A 175 -15.83 -9.97 -26.02
C LEU A 175 -16.07 -8.49 -26.33
N PRO A 176 -15.75 -8.04 -27.56
CA PRO A 176 -16.01 -6.67 -27.99
C PRO A 176 -17.50 -6.34 -28.02
#